data_49eb06b8bdefa98a3d460ec805bef5f3
#
_entry.id   49eb06b8bdefa98a3d460ec805bef5f3
#
_cell.length_a   1.000
_cell.length_b   1.000
_cell.length_c   1.000
_cell.angle_alpha   90.00
_cell.angle_beta   90.00
_cell.angle_gamma   90.00
#
_symmetry.space_group_name_H-M   'P 1'
#
loop_
_entity.id
_entity.type
_entity.pdbx_description
1 polymer ?
#
loop_
_entity_poly.entity_id
_entity_poly.type
_entity_poly.pdbx_seq_one_letter_code
_entity_poly.pdbx_strand_id
1 'polypeptide(L)'
;MRALRDPDRLLADGLAAIRAQFRVPAGFPAEVEAAAEAAAGRALSDHADRTQMPFVTLDPASATDLDQAFALEPAGADWLLHYAIADVDWFVRDGDPLDREAWSRGETIYLPDGKAGLYPRPISEGAASLLPDGPRPAVIFTSRIDPSGEATLQGAERAVIRSRAKLAYDSVRPDELPAGFAEVARRLAAADNARGAARVDPPEQEVERDAGGHFILRLRPMALVERQNAALSLATNLAVAQALYAAGTGLFRVMERPSAEAEGRLRHTARAFDLAWPDEASLEQFERMIDPAEPRAAAFMLAVRRAGNGASYVSYRPGVIPWHAAMAATYCHMTAPLRRLGDRYVIRAALAVANGKAVPAEVEAAFQQLGPVMDRADNRSGQVERAVVDLAEAAILSGREGETFAAVVTDQGESGARFQLCELPVVARTKAHRIKPGERIHVRVESADPSRREVRFARQA
;
A
#
# COMPACT_ATOMS: atom_id res chain seq x y z
N MET A 1 -17.25 15.73 10.35
CA MET A 1 -15.91 15.38 10.88
C MET A 1 -15.80 15.90 12.31
N ARG A 2 -15.61 15.05 13.29
CA ARG A 2 -15.36 15.48 14.68
C ARG A 2 -13.88 15.22 14.96
N ALA A 3 -13.13 16.27 15.26
CA ALA A 3 -11.75 16.16 15.70
C ALA A 3 -11.73 15.48 17.09
N LEU A 4 -10.88 14.47 17.24
CA LEU A 4 -10.55 13.87 18.51
C LEU A 4 -9.71 14.87 19.30
N ARG A 5 -10.31 15.51 20.28
CA ARG A 5 -9.53 16.24 21.29
C ARG A 5 -8.90 15.17 22.19
N ASP A 6 -7.58 15.25 22.36
CA ASP A 6 -6.83 14.39 23.29
C ASP A 6 -6.42 15.20 24.54
N PRO A 7 -7.41 15.76 25.31
CA PRO A 7 -7.10 16.62 26.47
C PRO A 7 -6.37 15.85 27.57
N ASP A 8 -6.57 14.53 27.62
CA ASP A 8 -6.02 13.65 28.66
C ASP A 8 -4.83 12.82 28.15
N ARG A 9 -4.29 13.14 26.96
CA ARG A 9 -3.18 12.41 26.32
C ARG A 9 -3.43 10.91 26.06
N LEU A 10 -4.68 10.47 26.06
CA LEU A 10 -5.07 9.06 25.91
C LEU A 10 -4.54 8.45 24.61
N LEU A 11 -4.58 9.21 23.51
CA LEU A 11 -4.06 8.75 22.23
C LEU A 11 -2.53 8.69 22.22
N ALA A 12 -1.85 9.68 22.79
CA ALA A 12 -0.40 9.68 22.90
C ALA A 12 0.11 8.50 23.73
N ASP A 13 -0.50 8.26 24.90
CA ASP A 13 -0.16 7.14 25.77
C ASP A 13 -0.53 5.78 25.13
N GLY A 14 -1.66 5.72 24.43
CA GLY A 14 -2.08 4.54 23.67
C GLY A 14 -1.12 4.21 22.50
N LEU A 15 -0.64 5.21 21.77
CA LEU A 15 0.38 5.02 20.71
C LEU A 15 1.72 4.56 21.29
N ALA A 16 2.13 5.10 22.45
CA ALA A 16 3.32 4.61 23.15
C ALA A 16 3.19 3.14 23.59
N ALA A 17 2.01 2.76 24.10
CA ALA A 17 1.70 1.36 24.46
C ALA A 17 1.71 0.42 23.23
N ILE A 18 1.19 0.87 22.08
CA ILE A 18 1.23 0.13 20.80
C ILE A 18 2.69 -0.07 20.38
N ARG A 19 3.52 0.99 20.40
CA ARG A 19 4.94 0.88 20.08
C ARG A 19 5.64 -0.15 20.95
N ALA A 20 5.39 -0.14 22.25
CA ALA A 20 5.97 -1.10 23.19
C ALA A 20 5.48 -2.53 22.92
N GLN A 21 4.17 -2.74 22.74
CA GLN A 21 3.56 -4.05 22.50
C GLN A 21 4.10 -4.72 21.24
N PHE A 22 4.19 -3.98 20.14
CA PHE A 22 4.63 -4.52 18.85
C PHE A 22 6.14 -4.33 18.62
N ARG A 23 6.90 -3.88 19.62
CA ARG A 23 8.34 -3.63 19.56
C ARG A 23 8.72 -2.78 18.35
N VAL A 24 7.94 -1.71 18.11
CA VAL A 24 8.25 -0.75 17.04
C VAL A 24 9.54 -0.02 17.40
N PRO A 25 10.56 -0.02 16.54
CA PRO A 25 11.84 0.64 16.84
C PRO A 25 11.66 2.14 17.10
N ALA A 26 12.26 2.66 18.17
CA ALA A 26 12.19 4.09 18.50
C ALA A 26 13.20 4.94 17.70
N GLY A 27 14.27 4.31 17.19
CA GLY A 27 15.34 4.97 16.44
C GLY A 27 16.26 3.94 15.81
N PHE A 28 17.46 4.37 15.45
CA PHE A 28 18.50 3.49 14.92
C PHE A 28 19.70 3.42 15.88
N PRO A 29 20.45 2.30 15.89
CA PRO A 29 21.73 2.24 16.58
C PRO A 29 22.72 3.30 16.06
N ALA A 30 23.61 3.80 16.93
CA ALA A 30 24.57 4.84 16.56
C ALA A 30 25.46 4.44 15.36
N GLU A 31 25.85 3.17 15.27
CA GLU A 31 26.62 2.65 14.12
C GLU A 31 25.85 2.71 12.80
N VAL A 32 24.52 2.54 12.83
CA VAL A 32 23.64 2.61 11.65
C VAL A 32 23.47 4.05 11.23
N GLU A 33 23.28 4.99 12.17
CA GLU A 33 23.23 6.43 11.88
C GLU A 33 24.55 6.92 11.27
N ALA A 34 25.69 6.54 11.85
CA ALA A 34 26.99 6.92 11.30
C ALA A 34 27.24 6.34 9.90
N ALA A 35 26.79 5.10 9.64
CA ALA A 35 26.87 4.50 8.31
C ALA A 35 25.97 5.24 7.30
N ALA A 36 24.79 5.70 7.73
CA ALA A 36 23.89 6.47 6.89
C ALA A 36 24.49 7.82 6.48
N GLU A 37 25.06 8.57 7.42
CA GLU A 37 25.73 9.84 7.14
C GLU A 37 26.89 9.67 6.15
N ALA A 38 27.72 8.65 6.38
CA ALA A 38 28.83 8.34 5.47
C ALA A 38 28.35 7.91 4.08
N ALA A 39 27.27 7.12 3.99
CA ALA A 39 26.73 6.66 2.74
C ALA A 39 26.05 7.80 1.96
N ALA A 40 25.35 8.71 2.64
CA ALA A 40 24.68 9.88 2.02
C ALA A 40 25.67 10.80 1.29
N GLY A 41 26.92 10.89 1.76
CA GLY A 41 27.99 11.66 1.11
C GLY A 41 28.71 10.94 -0.02
N ARG A 42 28.30 9.72 -0.42
CA ARG A 42 28.99 8.93 -1.44
C ARG A 42 28.82 9.55 -2.82
N ALA A 43 29.94 9.81 -3.52
CA ALA A 43 29.92 10.32 -4.89
C ALA A 43 29.29 9.31 -5.86
N LEU A 44 28.46 9.80 -6.78
CA LEU A 44 27.83 8.99 -7.83
C LEU A 44 28.83 8.73 -8.96
N SER A 45 29.01 7.48 -9.39
CA SER A 45 29.98 7.10 -10.42
C SER A 45 29.36 6.33 -11.59
N ASP A 46 28.33 5.52 -11.33
CA ASP A 46 27.79 4.55 -12.32
C ASP A 46 26.40 4.97 -12.82
N HIS A 47 26.10 6.26 -12.77
CA HIS A 47 24.80 6.81 -13.11
C HIS A 47 24.88 7.68 -14.37
N ALA A 48 24.05 7.37 -15.37
CA ALA A 48 23.89 8.21 -16.53
C ALA A 48 23.20 9.54 -16.16
N ASP A 49 23.61 10.65 -16.76
CA ASP A 49 22.92 11.93 -16.54
C ASP A 49 21.58 11.94 -17.29
N ARG A 50 20.48 11.96 -16.53
CA ARG A 50 19.10 12.12 -17.00
C ARG A 50 18.40 13.33 -16.35
N THR A 51 19.16 14.28 -15.85
CA THR A 51 18.65 15.47 -15.18
C THR A 51 17.77 16.37 -16.07
N GLN A 52 17.85 16.21 -17.39
CA GLN A 52 17.03 16.97 -18.34
C GLN A 52 15.66 16.33 -18.59
N MET A 53 15.47 15.06 -18.27
CA MET A 53 14.16 14.41 -18.39
C MET A 53 13.17 15.03 -17.39
N PRO A 54 11.90 15.26 -17.81
CA PRO A 54 10.93 16.01 -17.01
C PRO A 54 10.23 15.12 -15.96
N PHE A 55 11.01 14.49 -15.10
CA PHE A 55 10.46 13.70 -14.00
C PHE A 55 9.69 14.55 -13.00
N VAL A 56 8.59 14.03 -12.51
CA VAL A 56 7.81 14.56 -11.37
C VAL A 56 7.53 13.45 -10.36
N THR A 57 7.40 13.81 -9.08
CA THR A 57 6.87 12.93 -8.04
C THR A 57 5.42 13.29 -7.77
N LEU A 58 4.61 12.32 -7.33
CA LEU A 58 3.19 12.51 -7.03
C LEU A 58 2.83 11.63 -5.81
N ASP A 59 2.74 12.27 -4.65
CA ASP A 59 2.66 11.64 -3.32
C ASP A 59 1.76 12.45 -2.39
N PRO A 60 1.47 12.01 -1.15
CA PRO A 60 0.88 12.87 -0.14
C PRO A 60 1.74 14.12 0.12
N ALA A 61 1.11 15.28 0.36
CA ALA A 61 1.81 16.55 0.55
C ALA A 61 2.89 16.49 1.64
N SER A 62 2.64 15.72 2.71
CA SER A 62 3.55 15.55 3.85
C SER A 62 4.69 14.54 3.62
N ALA A 63 4.68 13.77 2.53
CA ALA A 63 5.70 12.76 2.26
C ALA A 63 7.08 13.39 2.06
N THR A 64 8.11 12.82 2.68
CA THR A 64 9.51 13.25 2.55
C THR A 64 10.42 12.12 2.03
N ASP A 65 9.93 10.91 2.02
CA ASP A 65 10.56 9.68 1.53
C ASP A 65 9.97 9.30 0.16
N LEU A 66 10.38 10.05 -0.87
CA LEU A 66 9.83 9.90 -2.22
C LEU A 66 10.55 8.77 -2.95
N ASP A 67 9.90 7.63 -3.02
CA ASP A 67 10.43 6.41 -3.64
C ASP A 67 10.51 6.49 -5.16
N GLN A 68 9.61 7.24 -5.81
CA GLN A 68 9.31 7.12 -7.24
C GLN A 68 9.04 8.47 -7.90
N ALA A 69 9.51 8.60 -9.14
CA ALA A 69 9.20 9.70 -10.02
C ALA A 69 8.91 9.14 -11.42
N PHE A 70 8.14 9.85 -12.23
CA PHE A 70 7.82 9.39 -13.57
C PHE A 70 7.91 10.51 -14.60
N ALA A 71 8.18 10.11 -15.84
CA ALA A 71 8.09 10.95 -17.04
C ALA A 71 7.43 10.14 -18.16
N LEU A 72 6.70 10.82 -19.04
CA LEU A 72 5.99 10.23 -20.17
C LEU A 72 6.52 10.81 -21.47
N GLU A 73 6.75 9.94 -22.46
CA GLU A 73 7.21 10.31 -23.79
C GLU A 73 6.31 9.66 -24.85
N PRO A 74 5.75 10.44 -25.80
CA PRO A 74 4.97 9.86 -26.92
C PRO A 74 5.89 9.07 -27.86
N ALA A 75 5.45 7.88 -28.27
CA ALA A 75 6.20 6.97 -29.16
C ALA A 75 5.28 6.44 -30.28
N GLY A 76 4.87 7.32 -31.18
CA GLY A 76 3.89 7.02 -32.23
C GLY A 76 2.50 6.84 -31.63
N ALA A 77 1.90 5.65 -31.77
CA ALA A 77 0.63 5.31 -31.14
C ALA A 77 0.78 4.88 -29.67
N ASP A 78 2.01 4.60 -29.24
CA ASP A 78 2.35 4.12 -27.91
C ASP A 78 2.84 5.27 -27.01
N TRP A 79 3.05 4.96 -25.74
CA TRP A 79 3.72 5.81 -24.79
C TRP A 79 4.92 5.07 -24.17
N LEU A 80 6.00 5.80 -23.92
CA LEU A 80 7.06 5.33 -23.04
C LEU A 80 6.84 5.91 -21.66
N LEU A 81 6.71 5.02 -20.69
CA LEU A 81 6.71 5.37 -19.28
C LEU A 81 8.13 5.16 -18.75
N HIS A 82 8.79 6.26 -18.42
CA HIS A 82 10.06 6.26 -17.69
C HIS A 82 9.74 6.34 -16.21
N TYR A 83 9.91 5.23 -15.50
CA TYR A 83 9.59 5.13 -14.07
C TYR A 83 10.89 5.05 -13.28
N ALA A 84 11.23 6.15 -12.61
CA ALA A 84 12.46 6.27 -11.83
C ALA A 84 12.16 5.89 -10.38
N ILE A 85 12.98 5.01 -9.82
CA ILE A 85 12.86 4.52 -8.45
C ILE A 85 14.14 4.84 -7.72
N ALA A 86 14.05 5.30 -6.46
CA ALA A 86 15.18 5.65 -5.62
C ALA A 86 16.23 4.53 -5.60
N ASP A 87 17.47 4.84 -5.96
CA ASP A 87 18.57 3.87 -5.97
C ASP A 87 19.15 3.66 -4.56
N VAL A 88 18.36 3.01 -3.71
CA VAL A 88 18.76 2.70 -2.33
C VAL A 88 19.99 1.79 -2.29
N ASP A 89 20.14 0.90 -3.28
CA ASP A 89 21.25 -0.03 -3.37
C ASP A 89 22.62 0.67 -3.52
N TRP A 90 22.64 1.89 -4.06
CA TRP A 90 23.84 2.71 -4.12
C TRP A 90 24.37 3.07 -2.72
N PHE A 91 23.48 3.29 -1.78
CA PHE A 91 23.81 3.72 -0.40
C PHE A 91 24.03 2.55 0.54
N VAL A 92 23.30 1.44 0.35
CA VAL A 92 23.26 0.29 1.25
C VAL A 92 24.02 -0.89 0.63
N ARG A 93 25.11 -1.32 1.25
CA ARG A 93 25.91 -2.46 0.78
C ARG A 93 25.55 -3.72 1.55
N ASP A 94 25.57 -4.86 0.86
CA ASP A 94 25.27 -6.15 1.49
C ASP A 94 26.16 -6.40 2.71
N GLY A 95 25.56 -6.70 3.85
CA GLY A 95 26.21 -6.98 5.12
C GLY A 95 26.74 -5.77 5.89
N ASP A 96 26.54 -4.53 5.39
CA ASP A 96 26.88 -3.33 6.17
C ASP A 96 25.88 -3.07 7.32
N PRO A 97 26.10 -2.10 8.21
CA PRO A 97 25.18 -1.80 9.30
C PRO A 97 23.77 -1.42 8.82
N LEU A 98 23.65 -0.70 7.68
CA LEU A 98 22.36 -0.31 7.09
C LEU A 98 21.59 -1.54 6.59
N ASP A 99 22.28 -2.46 5.92
CA ASP A 99 21.70 -3.69 5.41
C ASP A 99 21.20 -4.59 6.55
N ARG A 100 22.06 -4.85 7.55
CA ARG A 100 21.66 -5.68 8.70
C ARG A 100 20.44 -5.13 9.44
N GLU A 101 20.38 -3.82 9.61
CA GLU A 101 19.24 -3.17 10.25
C GLU A 101 17.99 -3.25 9.37
N ALA A 102 18.11 -3.05 8.05
CA ALA A 102 17.01 -3.20 7.11
C ALA A 102 16.43 -4.63 7.12
N TRP A 103 17.27 -5.66 7.16
CA TRP A 103 16.84 -7.05 7.31
C TRP A 103 16.11 -7.32 8.64
N SER A 104 16.52 -6.65 9.72
CA SER A 104 15.84 -6.74 11.02
C SER A 104 14.45 -6.10 10.99
N ARG A 105 14.29 -4.99 10.28
CA ARG A 105 13.03 -4.22 10.20
C ARG A 105 12.06 -4.78 9.17
N GLY A 106 12.54 -5.11 7.98
CA GLY A 106 11.77 -5.55 6.82
C GLY A 106 11.05 -4.42 6.10
N GLU A 107 10.39 -3.53 6.84
CA GLU A 107 9.70 -2.37 6.26
C GLU A 107 9.56 -1.19 7.24
N THR A 108 9.16 -0.03 6.70
CA THR A 108 8.77 1.15 7.49
C THR A 108 7.41 0.93 8.11
N ILE A 109 7.26 1.19 9.41
CA ILE A 109 5.99 1.18 10.12
C ILE A 109 5.50 2.61 10.30
N TYR A 110 4.31 2.91 9.79
CA TYR A 110 3.67 4.22 9.90
C TYR A 110 2.73 4.27 11.09
N LEU A 111 2.75 5.39 11.82
CA LEU A 111 1.85 5.69 12.93
C LEU A 111 1.39 7.16 12.81
N PRO A 112 0.26 7.54 13.43
CA PRO A 112 -0.26 8.91 13.36
C PRO A 112 0.67 9.99 13.92
N ASP A 113 1.59 9.60 14.81
CA ASP A 113 2.56 10.48 15.47
C ASP A 113 3.96 10.41 14.84
N GLY A 114 4.14 9.66 13.75
CA GLY A 114 5.40 9.52 13.02
C GLY A 114 5.62 8.10 12.49
N LYS A 115 6.82 7.82 12.01
CA LYS A 115 7.17 6.52 11.42
C LYS A 115 8.41 5.91 12.07
N ALA A 116 8.48 4.58 12.07
CA ALA A 116 9.72 3.84 12.29
C ALA A 116 10.27 3.43 10.92
N GLY A 117 11.19 4.21 10.37
CA GLY A 117 11.71 4.05 9.02
C GLY A 117 12.52 2.76 8.84
N LEU A 118 12.58 2.26 7.61
CA LEU A 118 13.45 1.16 7.21
C LEU A 118 14.91 1.59 7.21
N TYR A 119 15.18 2.83 6.79
CA TYR A 119 16.51 3.45 6.78
C TYR A 119 16.52 4.78 7.55
N PRO A 120 17.68 5.21 8.08
CA PRO A 120 17.85 6.51 8.71
C PRO A 120 17.51 7.67 7.76
N ARG A 121 17.10 8.80 8.33
CA ARG A 121 16.68 9.99 7.59
C ARG A 121 17.69 10.53 6.58
N PRO A 122 19.02 10.54 6.84
CA PRO A 122 20.00 10.97 5.83
C PRO A 122 19.88 10.22 4.51
N ILE A 123 19.43 8.95 4.53
CA ILE A 123 19.16 8.16 3.32
C ILE A 123 17.70 8.34 2.89
N SER A 124 16.73 7.96 3.74
CA SER A 124 15.33 7.82 3.33
C SER A 124 14.61 9.14 3.06
N GLU A 125 15.02 10.23 3.69
CA GLU A 125 14.42 11.56 3.53
C GLU A 125 15.44 12.59 2.96
N GLY A 126 16.62 12.12 2.61
CA GLY A 126 17.75 12.92 2.10
C GLY A 126 18.27 12.40 0.78
N ALA A 127 19.43 11.74 0.84
CA ALA A 127 20.24 11.42 -0.34
C ALA A 127 19.56 10.49 -1.36
N ALA A 128 18.72 9.55 -0.91
CA ALA A 128 18.02 8.62 -1.79
C ALA A 128 16.60 9.10 -2.15
N SER A 129 15.96 9.96 -1.37
CA SER A 129 14.62 10.47 -1.66
C SER A 129 14.62 11.35 -2.93
N LEU A 130 13.67 11.10 -3.85
CA LEU A 130 13.58 11.79 -5.14
C LEU A 130 12.98 13.20 -5.03
N LEU A 131 13.41 13.94 -4.00
CA LEU A 131 13.01 15.32 -3.75
C LEU A 131 13.48 16.28 -4.87
N PRO A 132 12.76 17.39 -5.14
CA PRO A 132 13.05 18.30 -6.25
C PRO A 132 14.20 19.30 -5.97
N ASP A 133 14.75 19.30 -4.76
CA ASP A 133 15.78 20.25 -4.31
C ASP A 133 17.18 20.01 -4.88
N GLY A 134 17.37 18.93 -5.66
CA GLY A 134 18.64 18.62 -6.30
C GLY A 134 18.62 17.36 -7.15
N PRO A 135 19.78 17.01 -7.76
CA PRO A 135 19.94 15.71 -8.44
C PRO A 135 19.89 14.56 -7.45
N ARG A 136 19.28 13.44 -7.86
CA ARG A 136 19.13 12.22 -7.04
C ARG A 136 19.47 10.98 -7.88
N PRO A 137 20.13 9.97 -7.28
CA PRO A 137 20.33 8.68 -7.93
C PRO A 137 19.03 7.89 -7.99
N ALA A 138 18.77 7.31 -9.14
CA ALA A 138 17.59 6.49 -9.38
C ALA A 138 17.94 5.32 -10.31
N VAL A 139 17.10 4.30 -10.32
CA VAL A 139 17.03 3.30 -11.37
C VAL A 139 15.79 3.60 -12.20
N ILE A 140 15.98 3.90 -13.47
CA ILE A 140 14.90 4.17 -14.41
C ILE A 140 14.52 2.87 -15.11
N PHE A 141 13.26 2.48 -14.99
CA PHE A 141 12.66 1.40 -15.79
C PHE A 141 11.82 2.05 -16.89
N THR A 142 12.14 1.74 -18.14
CA THR A 142 11.39 2.24 -19.29
C THR A 142 10.47 1.14 -19.79
N SER A 143 9.15 1.39 -19.72
CA SER A 143 8.12 0.50 -20.25
C SER A 143 7.39 1.15 -21.41
N ARG A 144 7.15 0.37 -22.47
CA ARG A 144 6.27 0.76 -23.58
C ARG A 144 4.84 0.39 -23.23
N ILE A 145 3.94 1.33 -23.37
CA ILE A 145 2.50 1.16 -23.16
C ILE A 145 1.81 1.33 -24.51
N ASP A 146 1.25 0.25 -25.01
CA ASP A 146 0.57 0.22 -26.29
C ASP A 146 -0.87 0.83 -26.22
N PRO A 147 -1.59 0.96 -27.33
CA PRO A 147 -2.97 1.46 -27.33
C PRO A 147 -3.95 0.61 -26.52
N SER A 148 -3.66 -0.69 -26.30
CA SER A 148 -4.49 -1.58 -25.46
C SER A 148 -4.19 -1.42 -23.96
N GLY A 149 -3.10 -0.73 -23.61
CA GLY A 149 -2.63 -0.54 -22.24
C GLY A 149 -1.71 -1.66 -21.75
N GLU A 150 -1.25 -2.56 -22.62
CA GLU A 150 -0.23 -3.54 -22.27
C GLU A 150 1.10 -2.84 -22.06
N ALA A 151 1.74 -3.10 -20.90
CA ALA A 151 3.01 -2.53 -20.53
C ALA A 151 4.13 -3.57 -20.69
N THR A 152 5.12 -3.27 -21.52
CA THR A 152 6.28 -4.14 -21.78
C THR A 152 7.57 -3.44 -21.40
N LEU A 153 8.39 -4.08 -20.55
CA LEU A 153 9.70 -3.55 -20.17
C LEU A 153 10.64 -3.48 -21.39
N GLN A 154 11.17 -2.28 -21.66
CA GLN A 154 12.11 -2.05 -22.76
C GLN A 154 13.57 -1.98 -22.29
N GLY A 155 13.80 -1.59 -21.04
CA GLY A 155 15.13 -1.47 -20.47
C GLY A 155 15.14 -0.88 -19.09
N ALA A 156 16.32 -0.91 -18.46
CA ALA A 156 16.58 -0.26 -17.18
C ALA A 156 18.01 0.27 -17.11
N GLU A 157 18.19 1.42 -16.46
CA GLU A 157 19.51 2.03 -16.25
C GLU A 157 19.61 2.72 -14.89
N ARG A 158 20.82 2.77 -14.31
CA ARG A 158 21.12 3.68 -13.21
C ARG A 158 21.32 5.09 -13.76
N ALA A 159 20.68 6.07 -13.16
CA ALA A 159 20.74 7.44 -13.62
C ALA A 159 20.70 8.45 -12.47
N VAL A 160 21.24 9.63 -12.73
CA VAL A 160 20.96 10.82 -11.93
C VAL A 160 19.78 11.53 -12.57
N ILE A 161 18.71 11.71 -11.81
CA ILE A 161 17.54 12.47 -12.23
C ILE A 161 17.41 13.75 -11.42
N ARG A 162 16.59 14.69 -11.90
CA ARG A 162 16.10 15.84 -11.13
C ARG A 162 14.60 15.91 -11.26
N SER A 163 13.89 15.71 -10.17
CA SER A 163 12.44 15.94 -10.14
C SER A 163 12.14 17.41 -10.39
N ARG A 164 11.22 17.72 -11.30
CA ARG A 164 10.80 19.09 -11.64
C ARG A 164 9.80 19.65 -10.65
N ALA A 165 9.00 18.77 -10.06
CA ALA A 165 7.99 19.12 -9.09
C ALA A 165 7.69 17.97 -8.14
N LYS A 166 7.41 18.27 -6.90
CA LYS A 166 6.74 17.40 -5.94
C LYS A 166 5.25 17.73 -5.99
N LEU A 167 4.48 16.95 -6.72
CA LEU A 167 3.04 17.08 -6.84
C LEU A 167 2.36 16.36 -5.67
N ALA A 168 1.19 16.83 -5.24
CA ALA A 168 0.46 16.24 -4.13
C ALA A 168 -0.97 15.86 -4.54
N TYR A 169 -1.44 14.68 -4.10
CA TYR A 169 -2.75 14.12 -4.49
C TYR A 169 -3.92 15.03 -4.21
N ASP A 170 -3.86 15.83 -3.15
CA ASP A 170 -4.95 16.68 -2.65
C ASP A 170 -5.00 18.06 -3.29
N SER A 171 -3.95 18.47 -4.02
CA SER A 171 -3.80 19.84 -4.52
C SER A 171 -3.38 19.94 -5.98
N VAL A 172 -2.91 18.85 -6.60
CA VAL A 172 -2.44 18.85 -7.99
C VAL A 172 -3.56 19.20 -8.96
N ARG A 173 -3.27 20.11 -9.89
CA ARG A 173 -4.17 20.45 -10.99
C ARG A 173 -3.84 19.65 -12.24
N PRO A 174 -4.82 19.38 -13.13
CA PRO A 174 -4.59 18.61 -14.35
C PRO A 174 -3.50 19.18 -15.27
N ASP A 175 -3.30 20.49 -15.28
CA ASP A 175 -2.28 21.19 -16.06
C ASP A 175 -0.85 21.08 -15.49
N GLU A 176 -0.72 20.63 -14.25
CA GLU A 176 0.57 20.36 -13.60
C GLU A 176 1.07 18.93 -13.85
N LEU A 177 0.18 18.04 -14.27
CA LEU A 177 0.53 16.66 -14.58
C LEU A 177 1.23 16.56 -15.94
N PRO A 178 2.17 15.62 -16.12
CA PRO A 178 2.82 15.39 -17.42
C PRO A 178 1.80 15.15 -18.53
N ALA A 179 2.09 15.69 -19.73
CA ALA A 179 1.26 15.45 -20.91
C ALA A 179 1.10 13.93 -21.14
N GLY A 180 -0.12 13.49 -21.43
CA GLY A 180 -0.44 12.07 -21.62
C GLY A 180 -0.77 11.30 -20.34
N PHE A 181 -0.61 11.87 -19.13
CA PHE A 181 -0.84 11.15 -17.88
C PHE A 181 -2.25 10.52 -17.79
N ALA A 182 -3.30 11.32 -18.05
CA ALA A 182 -4.67 10.82 -18.01
C ALA A 182 -4.94 9.74 -19.09
N GLU A 183 -4.36 9.89 -20.28
CA GLU A 183 -4.52 8.92 -21.36
C GLU A 183 -3.82 7.61 -21.04
N VAL A 184 -2.57 7.66 -20.57
CA VAL A 184 -1.81 6.47 -20.14
C VAL A 184 -2.55 5.75 -19.02
N ALA A 185 -2.98 6.47 -17.98
CA ALA A 185 -3.74 5.89 -16.87
C ALA A 185 -5.06 5.24 -17.35
N ARG A 186 -5.75 5.84 -18.31
CA ARG A 186 -6.97 5.27 -18.92
C ARG A 186 -6.67 3.97 -19.67
N ARG A 187 -5.58 3.90 -20.46
CA ARG A 187 -5.16 2.68 -21.15
C ARG A 187 -4.84 1.56 -20.17
N LEU A 188 -4.05 1.87 -19.14
CA LEU A 188 -3.69 0.91 -18.09
C LEU A 188 -4.93 0.37 -17.36
N ALA A 189 -5.87 1.23 -17.00
CA ALA A 189 -7.14 0.80 -16.39
C ALA A 189 -7.98 -0.08 -17.32
N ALA A 190 -7.96 0.17 -18.63
CA ALA A 190 -8.63 -0.68 -19.60
C ALA A 190 -7.98 -2.06 -19.71
N ALA A 191 -6.64 -2.13 -19.69
CA ALA A 191 -5.89 -3.38 -19.67
C ALA A 191 -6.14 -4.19 -18.39
N ASP A 192 -6.16 -3.53 -17.21
CA ASP A 192 -6.52 -4.16 -15.94
C ASP A 192 -7.92 -4.78 -15.99
N ASN A 193 -8.88 -4.07 -16.55
CA ASN A 193 -10.25 -4.56 -16.73
C ASN A 193 -10.29 -5.76 -17.71
N ALA A 194 -9.57 -5.67 -18.84
CA ALA A 194 -9.51 -6.74 -19.83
C ALA A 194 -8.86 -8.02 -19.27
N ARG A 195 -7.83 -7.87 -18.43
CA ARG A 195 -7.14 -8.97 -17.76
C ARG A 195 -7.99 -9.62 -16.67
N GLY A 196 -9.03 -8.96 -16.18
CA GLY A 196 -9.87 -9.44 -15.08
C GLY A 196 -9.31 -9.11 -13.70
N ALA A 197 -8.44 -8.11 -13.57
CA ALA A 197 -7.95 -7.67 -12.28
C ALA A 197 -9.11 -7.20 -11.38
N ALA A 198 -9.05 -7.51 -10.09
CA ALA A 198 -10.03 -7.04 -9.12
C ALA A 198 -9.91 -5.53 -8.94
N ARG A 199 -11.03 -4.87 -8.68
CA ARG A 199 -11.06 -3.48 -8.25
C ARG A 199 -11.48 -3.44 -6.80
N VAL A 200 -10.53 -3.47 -5.89
CA VAL A 200 -10.79 -3.40 -4.45
C VAL A 200 -10.27 -2.07 -3.93
N ASP A 201 -11.14 -1.07 -3.88
CA ASP A 201 -10.86 0.25 -3.29
C ASP A 201 -11.87 0.56 -2.16
N PRO A 202 -12.01 -0.29 -1.10
CA PRO A 202 -12.83 0.10 0.04
C PRO A 202 -12.19 1.34 0.68
N PRO A 203 -13.00 2.30 1.15
CA PRO A 203 -12.48 3.44 1.90
C PRO A 203 -11.65 2.94 3.08
N GLU A 204 -10.45 3.44 3.23
CA GLU A 204 -9.58 3.08 4.35
C GLU A 204 -9.91 3.92 5.58
N GLN A 205 -9.90 3.27 6.76
CA GLN A 205 -9.95 3.99 8.03
C GLN A 205 -8.55 4.54 8.30
N GLU A 206 -8.42 5.84 8.34
CA GLU A 206 -7.15 6.51 8.62
C GLU A 206 -7.24 7.33 9.89
N VAL A 207 -6.20 7.23 10.71
CA VAL A 207 -5.99 8.09 11.87
C VAL A 207 -4.90 9.09 11.51
N GLU A 208 -5.26 10.35 11.41
CA GLU A 208 -4.35 11.44 11.02
C GLU A 208 -4.34 12.53 12.09
N ARG A 209 -3.34 13.42 12.00
CA ARG A 209 -3.36 14.70 12.72
C ARG A 209 -3.89 15.80 11.82
N ASP A 210 -4.85 16.58 12.34
CA ASP A 210 -5.30 17.79 11.68
C ASP A 210 -4.27 18.94 11.85
N ALA A 211 -4.53 20.07 11.18
CA ALA A 211 -3.69 21.27 11.28
C ALA A 211 -3.60 21.84 12.71
N GLY A 212 -4.55 21.51 13.59
CA GLY A 212 -4.55 21.88 15.01
C GLY A 212 -3.78 20.89 15.90
N GLY A 213 -3.21 19.81 15.32
CA GLY A 213 -2.51 18.77 16.04
C GLY A 213 -3.42 17.73 16.70
N HIS A 214 -4.75 17.76 16.43
CA HIS A 214 -5.70 16.81 16.94
C HIS A 214 -5.74 15.55 16.06
N PHE A 215 -5.95 14.39 16.67
CA PHE A 215 -6.18 13.16 15.92
C PHE A 215 -7.62 13.13 15.37
N ILE A 216 -7.76 12.69 14.13
CA ILE A 216 -9.04 12.46 13.49
C ILE A 216 -9.06 11.04 12.91
N LEU A 217 -10.16 10.33 13.08
CA LEU A 217 -10.45 9.09 12.37
C LEU A 217 -11.41 9.41 11.23
N ARG A 218 -11.07 9.03 10.03
CA ARG A 218 -11.92 9.21 8.85
C ARG A 218 -11.89 7.99 7.93
N LEU A 219 -12.92 7.86 7.13
CA LEU A 219 -12.90 7.02 5.94
C LEU A 219 -12.39 7.89 4.78
N ARG A 220 -11.24 7.55 4.22
CA ARG A 220 -10.64 8.26 3.10
C ARG A 220 -10.85 7.47 1.80
N PRO A 221 -11.68 7.94 0.87
CA PRO A 221 -11.72 7.38 -0.46
C PRO A 221 -10.45 7.77 -1.22
N MET A 222 -9.91 6.85 -2.01
CA MET A 222 -8.76 7.11 -2.88
C MET A 222 -9.14 8.16 -3.94
N ALA A 223 -8.35 9.22 -4.09
CA ALA A 223 -8.56 10.25 -5.10
C ALA A 223 -8.36 9.70 -6.52
N LEU A 224 -8.99 10.32 -7.52
CA LEU A 224 -8.85 9.89 -8.93
C LEU A 224 -7.38 9.91 -9.36
N VAL A 225 -6.66 10.99 -9.07
CA VAL A 225 -5.25 11.16 -9.44
C VAL A 225 -4.35 10.15 -8.72
N GLU A 226 -4.69 9.78 -7.50
CA GLU A 226 -4.00 8.74 -6.73
C GLU A 226 -4.18 7.36 -7.37
N ARG A 227 -5.40 7.00 -7.79
CA ARG A 227 -5.67 5.77 -8.57
C ARG A 227 -4.91 5.75 -9.89
N GLN A 228 -4.87 6.90 -10.59
CA GLN A 228 -4.13 7.02 -11.84
C GLN A 228 -2.62 6.83 -11.64
N ASN A 229 -2.05 7.41 -10.58
CA ASN A 229 -0.64 7.23 -10.24
C ASN A 229 -0.35 5.77 -9.81
N ALA A 230 -1.23 5.16 -9.04
CA ALA A 230 -1.12 3.76 -8.67
C ALA A 230 -1.12 2.82 -9.89
N ALA A 231 -1.86 3.17 -10.96
CA ALA A 231 -1.85 2.40 -12.21
C ALA A 231 -0.48 2.42 -12.90
N LEU A 232 0.25 3.54 -12.89
CA LEU A 232 1.61 3.62 -13.45
C LEU A 232 2.58 2.74 -12.66
N SER A 233 2.53 2.81 -11.35
CA SER A 233 3.33 1.95 -10.45
C SER A 233 3.01 0.47 -10.68
N LEU A 234 1.72 0.11 -10.77
CA LEU A 234 1.28 -1.25 -11.04
C LEU A 234 1.78 -1.75 -12.39
N ALA A 235 1.65 -0.96 -13.45
CA ALA A 235 2.13 -1.33 -14.78
C ALA A 235 3.64 -1.62 -14.79
N THR A 236 4.44 -0.81 -14.10
CA THR A 236 5.88 -1.02 -13.96
C THR A 236 6.17 -2.31 -13.19
N ASN A 237 5.50 -2.54 -12.07
CA ASN A 237 5.64 -3.78 -11.27
C ASN A 237 5.27 -5.03 -12.08
N LEU A 238 4.20 -4.97 -12.88
CA LEU A 238 3.76 -6.09 -13.74
C LEU A 238 4.77 -6.37 -14.87
N ALA A 239 5.23 -5.34 -15.56
CA ALA A 239 6.21 -5.49 -16.65
C ALA A 239 7.53 -6.09 -16.14
N VAL A 240 7.99 -5.65 -14.97
CA VAL A 240 9.19 -6.22 -14.32
C VAL A 240 8.94 -7.63 -13.82
N ALA A 241 7.80 -7.92 -13.19
CA ALA A 241 7.48 -9.28 -12.76
C ALA A 241 7.48 -10.28 -13.92
N GLN A 242 6.95 -9.88 -15.07
CA GLN A 242 6.95 -10.69 -16.28
C GLN A 242 8.37 -10.94 -16.80
N ALA A 243 9.22 -9.91 -16.82
CA ALA A 243 10.62 -10.04 -17.24
C ALA A 243 11.42 -10.96 -16.30
N LEU A 244 11.27 -10.81 -14.99
CA LEU A 244 11.92 -11.66 -14.01
C LEU A 244 11.45 -13.11 -14.10
N TYR A 245 10.14 -13.35 -14.24
CA TYR A 245 9.60 -14.68 -14.41
C TYR A 245 10.14 -15.36 -15.67
N ALA A 246 10.17 -14.66 -16.79
CA ALA A 246 10.75 -15.16 -18.05
C ALA A 246 12.25 -15.47 -17.92
N ALA A 247 12.99 -14.72 -17.10
CA ALA A 247 14.40 -14.95 -16.81
C ALA A 247 14.64 -16.08 -15.78
N GLY A 248 13.59 -16.65 -15.18
CA GLY A 248 13.72 -17.74 -14.21
C GLY A 248 14.20 -17.32 -12.83
N THR A 249 13.92 -16.09 -12.42
CA THR A 249 14.34 -15.51 -11.13
C THR A 249 13.28 -14.55 -10.58
N GLY A 250 13.45 -14.06 -9.35
CA GLY A 250 12.66 -12.99 -8.76
C GLY A 250 11.99 -13.33 -7.42
N LEU A 251 11.48 -12.27 -6.79
CA LEU A 251 10.61 -12.33 -5.61
C LEU A 251 9.25 -11.78 -6.01
N PHE A 252 8.22 -12.60 -5.85
CA PHE A 252 6.87 -12.29 -6.31
C PHE A 252 5.91 -12.13 -5.13
N ARG A 253 4.91 -11.28 -5.33
CA ARG A 253 3.76 -11.19 -4.45
C ARG A 253 2.66 -12.07 -5.00
N VAL A 254 2.21 -13.05 -4.23
CA VAL A 254 1.16 -13.99 -4.64
C VAL A 254 -0.07 -13.84 -3.76
N MET A 255 -1.23 -14.08 -4.34
CA MET A 255 -2.50 -14.09 -3.64
C MET A 255 -3.39 -15.17 -4.24
N GLU A 256 -3.93 -16.02 -3.38
CA GLU A 256 -4.92 -17.00 -3.81
C GLU A 256 -6.30 -16.37 -3.95
N ARG A 257 -7.12 -16.92 -4.83
CA ARG A 257 -8.54 -16.57 -4.90
C ARG A 257 -9.25 -17.05 -3.63
N PRO A 258 -10.32 -16.35 -3.21
CA PRO A 258 -11.22 -16.91 -2.21
C PRO A 258 -11.67 -18.32 -2.60
N SER A 259 -11.76 -19.22 -1.63
CA SER A 259 -12.27 -20.56 -1.89
C SER A 259 -13.72 -20.51 -2.39
N ALA A 260 -14.17 -21.56 -3.09
CA ALA A 260 -15.55 -21.65 -3.57
C ALA A 260 -16.59 -21.50 -2.43
N GLU A 261 -16.24 -21.99 -1.25
CA GLU A 261 -17.07 -21.83 -0.04
C GLU A 261 -17.10 -20.36 0.42
N ALA A 262 -15.96 -19.67 0.40
CA ALA A 262 -15.88 -18.24 0.72
C ALA A 262 -16.64 -17.40 -0.31
N GLU A 263 -16.53 -17.72 -1.61
CA GLU A 263 -17.31 -17.06 -2.66
C GLU A 263 -18.81 -17.30 -2.48
N GLY A 264 -19.23 -18.51 -2.12
CA GLY A 264 -20.63 -18.79 -1.78
C GLY A 264 -21.15 -17.92 -0.63
N ARG A 265 -20.34 -17.75 0.43
CA ARG A 265 -20.68 -16.80 1.53
C ARG A 265 -20.77 -15.35 1.05
N LEU A 266 -19.86 -14.92 0.17
CA LEU A 266 -19.89 -13.58 -0.42
C LEU A 266 -21.13 -13.35 -1.27
N ARG A 267 -21.61 -14.34 -2.05
CA ARG A 267 -22.87 -14.25 -2.79
C ARG A 267 -24.07 -14.07 -1.86
N HIS A 268 -24.10 -14.73 -0.71
CA HIS A 268 -25.11 -14.49 0.32
C HIS A 268 -25.01 -13.07 0.91
N THR A 269 -23.80 -12.60 1.16
CA THR A 269 -23.54 -11.24 1.66
C THR A 269 -24.00 -10.18 0.65
N ALA A 270 -23.70 -10.35 -0.65
CA ALA A 270 -24.17 -9.45 -1.70
C ALA A 270 -25.69 -9.33 -1.72
N ARG A 271 -26.42 -10.47 -1.68
CA ARG A 271 -27.89 -10.48 -1.61
C ARG A 271 -28.42 -9.76 -0.36
N ALA A 272 -27.77 -9.93 0.77
CA ALA A 272 -28.18 -9.29 2.01
C ALA A 272 -27.94 -7.76 2.00
N PHE A 273 -27.00 -7.28 1.19
CA PHE A 273 -26.80 -5.86 0.90
C PHE A 273 -27.67 -5.32 -0.25
N ASP A 274 -28.59 -6.13 -0.80
CA ASP A 274 -29.38 -5.83 -2.00
C ASP A 274 -28.50 -5.49 -3.23
N LEU A 275 -27.32 -6.11 -3.31
CA LEU A 275 -26.43 -6.00 -4.45
C LEU A 275 -26.74 -7.14 -5.44
N ALA A 276 -27.07 -6.78 -6.68
CA ALA A 276 -27.42 -7.74 -7.73
C ALA A 276 -26.14 -8.33 -8.36
N TRP A 277 -25.62 -9.39 -7.77
CA TRP A 277 -24.49 -10.16 -8.33
C TRP A 277 -25.02 -11.18 -9.33
N PRO A 278 -24.76 -11.04 -10.66
CA PRO A 278 -25.19 -12.00 -11.66
C PRO A 278 -24.55 -13.38 -11.43
N ASP A 279 -25.32 -14.45 -11.64
CA ASP A 279 -24.84 -15.82 -11.39
C ASP A 279 -23.62 -16.19 -12.26
N GLU A 280 -23.56 -15.65 -13.48
CA GLU A 280 -22.48 -15.89 -14.44
C GLU A 280 -21.26 -14.97 -14.24
N ALA A 281 -21.37 -13.93 -13.43
CA ALA A 281 -20.27 -13.01 -13.20
C ALA A 281 -19.32 -13.56 -12.13
N SER A 282 -18.00 -13.48 -12.41
CA SER A 282 -16.98 -13.76 -11.39
C SER A 282 -17.00 -12.69 -10.29
N LEU A 283 -16.33 -12.98 -9.15
CA LEU A 283 -16.18 -12.00 -8.08
C LEU A 283 -15.54 -10.71 -8.58
N GLU A 284 -14.47 -10.80 -9.34
CA GLU A 284 -13.74 -9.66 -9.87
C GLU A 284 -14.57 -8.83 -10.89
N GLN A 285 -15.42 -9.50 -11.67
CA GLN A 285 -16.37 -8.82 -12.56
C GLN A 285 -17.41 -8.07 -11.74
N PHE A 286 -17.93 -8.70 -10.70
CA PHE A 286 -18.93 -8.08 -9.84
C PHE A 286 -18.39 -6.88 -9.06
N GLU A 287 -17.17 -6.97 -8.52
CA GLU A 287 -16.49 -5.84 -7.85
C GLU A 287 -16.37 -4.60 -8.75
N ARG A 288 -16.22 -4.80 -10.07
CA ARG A 288 -16.19 -3.69 -11.05
C ARG A 288 -17.54 -3.09 -11.37
N MET A 289 -18.62 -3.83 -11.15
CA MET A 289 -20.00 -3.37 -11.43
C MET A 289 -20.56 -2.51 -10.31
N ILE A 290 -20.03 -2.61 -9.10
CA ILE A 290 -20.51 -1.88 -7.93
C ILE A 290 -19.74 -0.57 -7.72
N ASP A 291 -20.44 0.45 -7.20
CA ASP A 291 -19.81 1.75 -6.90
C ASP A 291 -19.27 1.73 -5.44
N PRO A 292 -17.92 1.83 -5.24
CA PRO A 292 -17.34 1.86 -3.92
C PRO A 292 -17.75 3.08 -3.07
N ALA A 293 -18.32 4.12 -3.65
CA ALA A 293 -18.88 5.26 -2.92
C ALA A 293 -20.21 4.92 -2.24
N GLU A 294 -20.90 3.88 -2.70
CA GLU A 294 -22.15 3.40 -2.10
C GLU A 294 -21.84 2.62 -0.81
N PRO A 295 -22.44 2.96 0.35
CA PRO A 295 -22.12 2.34 1.64
C PRO A 295 -22.26 0.82 1.66
N ARG A 296 -23.26 0.27 0.94
CA ARG A 296 -23.48 -1.17 0.84
C ARG A 296 -22.40 -1.87 0.00
N ALA A 297 -22.00 -1.25 -1.11
CA ALA A 297 -20.92 -1.74 -1.95
C ALA A 297 -19.59 -1.68 -1.20
N ALA A 298 -19.28 -0.58 -0.51
CA ALA A 298 -18.11 -0.47 0.35
C ALA A 298 -18.07 -1.56 1.44
N ALA A 299 -19.19 -1.82 2.12
CA ALA A 299 -19.31 -2.89 3.11
C ALA A 299 -19.08 -4.29 2.50
N PHE A 300 -19.60 -4.52 1.29
CA PHE A 300 -19.35 -5.77 0.55
C PHE A 300 -17.87 -5.93 0.19
N MET A 301 -17.23 -4.89 -0.33
CA MET A 301 -15.79 -4.91 -0.67
C MET A 301 -14.92 -5.18 0.56
N LEU A 302 -15.29 -4.66 1.74
CA LEU A 302 -14.65 -5.02 3.00
C LEU A 302 -14.84 -6.50 3.36
N ALA A 303 -15.99 -7.09 3.04
CA ALA A 303 -16.21 -8.53 3.24
C ALA A 303 -15.36 -9.35 2.28
N VAL A 304 -15.19 -8.94 1.02
CA VAL A 304 -14.29 -9.58 0.05
C VAL A 304 -12.85 -9.57 0.55
N ARG A 305 -12.34 -8.41 0.98
CA ARG A 305 -10.98 -8.29 1.53
C ARG A 305 -10.71 -9.27 2.70
N ARG A 306 -11.73 -9.54 3.50
CA ARG A 306 -11.64 -10.49 4.62
C ARG A 306 -11.77 -11.96 4.23
N ALA A 307 -12.42 -12.24 3.12
CA ALA A 307 -12.61 -13.61 2.64
C ALA A 307 -11.35 -14.20 2.00
N GLY A 308 -10.40 -13.34 1.58
CA GLY A 308 -9.10 -13.75 1.06
C GLY A 308 -8.09 -14.08 2.17
N ASN A 309 -7.10 -14.92 1.82
CA ASN A 309 -6.02 -15.33 2.71
C ASN A 309 -4.89 -14.27 2.84
N GLY A 310 -5.07 -13.08 2.26
CA GLY A 310 -4.01 -12.08 2.12
C GLY A 310 -3.00 -12.45 1.02
N ALA A 311 -2.01 -11.58 0.83
CA ALA A 311 -0.93 -11.83 -0.10
C ALA A 311 0.35 -12.20 0.66
N SER A 312 1.24 -12.99 0.04
CA SER A 312 2.54 -13.40 0.60
C SER A 312 3.65 -13.24 -0.42
N TYR A 313 4.90 -13.33 0.03
CA TYR A 313 6.07 -13.26 -0.84
C TYR A 313 6.63 -14.66 -1.12
N VAL A 314 6.89 -14.94 -2.40
CA VAL A 314 7.52 -16.20 -2.83
C VAL A 314 8.66 -15.92 -3.80
N SER A 315 9.78 -16.65 -3.66
CA SER A 315 10.84 -16.67 -4.67
C SER A 315 10.41 -17.50 -5.88
N TYR A 316 11.03 -17.21 -7.03
CA TYR A 316 10.83 -18.01 -8.24
C TYR A 316 11.04 -19.51 -7.97
N ARG A 317 10.18 -20.34 -8.59
CA ARG A 317 10.30 -21.80 -8.62
C ARG A 317 10.04 -22.32 -10.03
N PRO A 318 10.91 -23.15 -10.60
CA PRO A 318 10.68 -23.73 -11.92
C PRO A 318 9.32 -24.44 -12.02
N GLY A 319 8.57 -24.17 -13.07
CA GLY A 319 7.28 -24.81 -13.32
C GLY A 319 6.10 -24.31 -12.48
N VAL A 320 6.32 -23.31 -11.60
CA VAL A 320 5.26 -22.69 -10.79
C VAL A 320 5.04 -21.25 -11.25
N ILE A 321 3.81 -20.91 -11.60
CA ILE A 321 3.42 -19.53 -11.92
C ILE A 321 3.09 -18.80 -10.61
N PRO A 322 3.83 -17.77 -10.21
CA PRO A 322 3.55 -16.99 -9.00
C PRO A 322 2.39 -16.03 -9.25
N TRP A 323 1.16 -16.55 -9.12
CA TRP A 323 -0.05 -15.82 -9.49
C TRP A 323 -0.59 -14.95 -8.36
N HIS A 324 -0.97 -13.72 -8.70
CA HIS A 324 -1.67 -12.83 -7.79
C HIS A 324 -3.11 -12.64 -8.26
N ALA A 325 -4.08 -13.23 -7.56
CA ALA A 325 -5.47 -13.28 -7.99
C ALA A 325 -6.08 -11.89 -8.22
N ALA A 326 -5.89 -10.95 -7.30
CA ALA A 326 -6.44 -9.60 -7.44
C ALA A 326 -5.82 -8.82 -8.63
N MET A 327 -4.56 -9.09 -8.98
CA MET A 327 -3.92 -8.47 -10.14
C MET A 327 -4.19 -9.23 -11.44
N ALA A 328 -4.72 -10.45 -11.34
CA ALA A 328 -4.91 -11.41 -12.44
C ALA A 328 -3.62 -11.57 -13.28
N ALA A 329 -2.46 -11.60 -12.63
CA ALA A 329 -1.14 -11.64 -13.27
C ALA A 329 -0.07 -12.13 -12.29
N THR A 330 1.13 -12.41 -12.82
CA THR A 330 2.38 -12.42 -12.04
C THR A 330 2.67 -11.00 -11.56
N TYR A 331 3.02 -10.83 -10.29
CA TYR A 331 3.21 -9.51 -9.69
C TYR A 331 4.40 -9.49 -8.74
N CYS A 332 5.15 -8.41 -8.73
CA CYS A 332 6.21 -8.15 -7.75
C CYS A 332 6.09 -6.74 -7.17
N HIS A 333 6.71 -6.52 -6.04
CA HIS A 333 6.92 -5.19 -5.49
C HIS A 333 8.35 -4.74 -5.79
N MET A 334 8.50 -3.54 -6.38
CA MET A 334 9.81 -2.94 -6.59
C MET A 334 9.81 -1.40 -6.52
N THR A 335 8.65 -0.79 -6.36
CA THR A 335 8.49 0.66 -6.52
C THR A 335 8.63 1.45 -5.22
N ALA A 336 8.97 0.82 -4.10
CA ALA A 336 9.09 1.50 -2.81
C ALA A 336 10.28 1.01 -1.96
N PRO A 337 11.53 1.08 -2.47
CA PRO A 337 12.71 0.56 -1.77
C PRO A 337 13.08 1.33 -0.51
N LEU A 338 12.66 2.59 -0.35
CA LEU A 338 12.88 3.38 0.89
C LEU A 338 12.09 2.84 2.08
N ARG A 339 11.00 2.09 1.81
CA ARG A 339 10.10 1.59 2.85
C ARG A 339 9.88 0.07 2.84
N ARG A 340 10.36 -0.68 1.83
CA ARG A 340 10.28 -2.14 1.76
C ARG A 340 11.61 -2.75 1.36
N LEU A 341 12.13 -3.64 2.20
CA LEU A 341 13.43 -4.29 1.98
C LEU A 341 13.47 -5.09 0.66
N GLY A 342 12.42 -5.86 0.37
CA GLY A 342 12.35 -6.73 -0.81
C GLY A 342 12.55 -5.98 -2.13
N ASP A 343 12.03 -4.75 -2.19
CA ASP A 343 12.07 -3.91 -3.40
C ASP A 343 13.52 -3.62 -3.85
N ARG A 344 14.45 -3.39 -2.91
CA ARG A 344 15.87 -3.18 -3.24
C ARG A 344 16.46 -4.37 -4.01
N TYR A 345 16.18 -5.58 -3.59
CA TYR A 345 16.68 -6.79 -4.24
C TYR A 345 15.99 -7.07 -5.58
N VAL A 346 14.69 -6.80 -5.66
CA VAL A 346 13.94 -6.93 -6.92
C VAL A 346 14.46 -5.93 -7.96
N ILE A 347 14.77 -4.68 -7.58
CA ILE A 347 15.37 -3.67 -8.46
C ILE A 347 16.73 -4.15 -8.98
N ARG A 348 17.61 -4.71 -8.13
CA ARG A 348 18.91 -5.25 -8.54
C ARG A 348 18.77 -6.37 -9.58
N ALA A 349 17.88 -7.32 -9.33
CA ALA A 349 17.59 -8.41 -10.26
C ALA A 349 17.02 -7.89 -11.58
N ALA A 350 16.03 -6.98 -11.52
CA ALA A 350 15.41 -6.41 -12.70
C ALA A 350 16.37 -5.59 -13.55
N LEU A 351 17.27 -4.82 -12.93
CA LEU A 351 18.32 -4.09 -13.61
C LEU A 351 19.29 -5.04 -14.35
N ALA A 352 19.68 -6.15 -13.72
CA ALA A 352 20.53 -7.15 -14.34
C ALA A 352 19.82 -7.81 -15.54
N VAL A 353 18.58 -8.29 -15.35
CA VAL A 353 17.78 -8.95 -16.39
C VAL A 353 17.52 -8.03 -17.59
N ALA A 354 17.11 -6.77 -17.33
CA ALA A 354 16.85 -5.79 -18.39
C ALA A 354 18.10 -5.46 -19.24
N ASN A 355 19.29 -5.70 -18.70
CA ASN A 355 20.56 -5.50 -19.39
C ASN A 355 21.20 -6.82 -19.91
N GLY A 356 20.44 -7.93 -19.90
CA GLY A 356 20.95 -9.23 -20.37
C GLY A 356 22.09 -9.79 -19.52
N LYS A 357 22.23 -9.34 -18.27
CA LYS A 357 23.26 -9.78 -17.32
C LYS A 357 22.69 -10.84 -16.37
N ALA A 358 23.59 -11.70 -15.88
CA ALA A 358 23.23 -12.61 -14.80
C ALA A 358 22.85 -11.83 -13.53
N VAL A 359 21.83 -12.31 -12.82
CA VAL A 359 21.48 -11.76 -11.51
C VAL A 359 22.61 -12.08 -10.52
N PRO A 360 23.06 -11.12 -9.71
CA PRO A 360 24.10 -11.37 -8.71
C PRO A 360 23.74 -12.51 -7.74
N ALA A 361 24.69 -13.35 -7.42
CA ALA A 361 24.46 -14.54 -6.58
C ALA A 361 23.92 -14.19 -5.19
N GLU A 362 24.36 -13.07 -4.63
CA GLU A 362 23.86 -12.55 -3.34
C GLU A 362 22.37 -12.15 -3.41
N VAL A 363 21.88 -11.67 -4.57
CA VAL A 363 20.47 -11.34 -4.78
C VAL A 363 19.63 -12.62 -4.86
N GLU A 364 20.10 -13.63 -5.57
CA GLU A 364 19.44 -14.94 -5.65
C GLU A 364 19.37 -15.61 -4.26
N ALA A 365 20.45 -15.54 -3.48
CA ALA A 365 20.49 -16.03 -2.11
C ALA A 365 19.51 -15.26 -1.19
N ALA A 366 19.41 -13.94 -1.37
CA ALA A 366 18.47 -13.09 -0.61
C ALA A 366 17.01 -13.46 -0.91
N PHE A 367 16.64 -13.75 -2.16
CA PHE A 367 15.27 -14.13 -2.51
C PHE A 367 14.78 -15.37 -1.75
N GLN A 368 15.67 -16.31 -1.43
CA GLN A 368 15.30 -17.51 -0.64
C GLN A 368 14.95 -17.17 0.82
N GLN A 369 15.41 -16.03 1.34
CA GLN A 369 15.24 -15.60 2.73
C GLN A 369 14.21 -14.48 2.90
N LEU A 370 14.02 -13.66 1.87
CA LEU A 370 13.17 -12.46 1.93
C LEU A 370 11.68 -12.77 2.16
N GLY A 371 11.15 -13.86 1.61
CA GLY A 371 9.73 -14.20 1.77
C GLY A 371 9.29 -14.15 3.23
N PRO A 372 9.85 -15.00 4.12
CA PRO A 372 9.48 -14.97 5.54
C PRO A 372 9.79 -13.65 6.27
N VAL A 373 10.81 -12.90 5.83
CA VAL A 373 11.14 -11.59 6.43
C VAL A 373 10.06 -10.58 6.11
N MET A 374 9.70 -10.47 4.82
CA MET A 374 8.68 -9.54 4.36
C MET A 374 7.29 -9.88 4.90
N ASP A 375 6.92 -11.16 4.96
CA ASP A 375 5.64 -11.60 5.52
C ASP A 375 5.53 -11.26 7.03
N ARG A 376 6.62 -11.40 7.79
CA ARG A 376 6.64 -10.98 9.20
C ARG A 376 6.51 -9.47 9.36
N ALA A 377 7.18 -8.70 8.51
CA ALA A 377 7.12 -7.24 8.53
C ALA A 377 5.70 -6.75 8.20
N ASP A 378 5.12 -7.21 7.10
CA ASP A 378 3.75 -6.91 6.64
C ASP A 378 2.70 -7.27 7.71
N ASN A 379 2.82 -8.45 8.33
CA ASN A 379 1.94 -8.86 9.43
C ASN A 379 2.07 -7.94 10.65
N ARG A 380 3.29 -7.52 11.01
CA ARG A 380 3.53 -6.59 12.13
C ARG A 380 2.93 -5.22 11.84
N SER A 381 3.17 -4.66 10.66
CA SER A 381 2.56 -3.40 10.21
C SER A 381 1.04 -3.45 10.28
N GLY A 382 0.43 -4.47 9.72
CA GLY A 382 -1.02 -4.64 9.74
C GLY A 382 -1.60 -4.84 11.16
N GLN A 383 -0.83 -5.38 12.10
CA GLN A 383 -1.24 -5.44 13.52
C GLN A 383 -1.16 -4.08 14.20
N VAL A 384 -0.10 -3.29 13.92
CA VAL A 384 0.05 -1.93 14.43
C VAL A 384 -1.07 -1.04 13.89
N GLU A 385 -1.33 -1.08 12.59
CA GLU A 385 -2.41 -0.32 11.95
C GLU A 385 -3.78 -0.61 12.59
N ARG A 386 -4.12 -1.89 12.74
CA ARG A 386 -5.37 -2.28 13.42
C ARG A 386 -5.43 -1.77 14.85
N ALA A 387 -4.34 -1.88 15.61
CA ALA A 387 -4.31 -1.41 17.00
C ALA A 387 -4.46 0.11 17.10
N VAL A 388 -3.96 0.87 16.11
CA VAL A 388 -4.13 2.32 16.00
C VAL A 388 -5.58 2.67 15.70
N VAL A 389 -6.24 1.95 14.78
CA VAL A 389 -7.65 2.15 14.48
C VAL A 389 -8.52 1.81 15.70
N ASP A 390 -8.28 0.66 16.35
CA ASP A 390 -9.02 0.25 17.57
C ASP A 390 -8.87 1.29 18.69
N LEU A 391 -7.67 1.87 18.86
CA LEU A 391 -7.43 2.95 19.83
C LEU A 391 -8.26 4.20 19.49
N ALA A 392 -8.27 4.60 18.23
CA ALA A 392 -9.01 5.78 17.77
C ALA A 392 -10.52 5.58 17.91
N GLU A 393 -11.03 4.41 17.56
CA GLU A 393 -12.45 4.05 17.75
C GLU A 393 -12.87 4.11 19.21
N ALA A 394 -12.06 3.55 20.13
CA ALA A 394 -12.31 3.61 21.55
C ALA A 394 -12.26 5.05 22.09
N ALA A 395 -11.31 5.86 21.61
CA ALA A 395 -11.19 7.27 22.05
C ALA A 395 -12.36 8.14 21.57
N ILE A 396 -12.87 7.92 20.34
CA ILE A 396 -14.06 8.64 19.82
C ILE A 396 -15.31 8.36 20.64
N LEU A 397 -15.42 7.15 21.16
CA LEU A 397 -16.61 6.66 21.85
C LEU A 397 -16.50 6.75 23.40
N SER A 398 -15.33 7.06 23.92
CA SER A 398 -15.12 7.28 25.35
C SER A 398 -15.96 8.46 25.85
N GLY A 399 -16.68 8.25 26.97
CA GLY A 399 -17.63 9.23 27.51
C GLY A 399 -18.96 9.30 26.76
N ARG A 400 -19.23 8.35 25.84
CA ARG A 400 -20.48 8.25 25.09
C ARG A 400 -21.25 6.96 25.42
N GLU A 401 -20.95 6.36 26.58
CA GLU A 401 -21.63 5.19 27.08
C GLU A 401 -23.14 5.50 27.28
N GLY A 402 -23.98 4.60 26.80
CA GLY A 402 -25.43 4.78 26.79
C GLY A 402 -25.97 5.44 25.51
N GLU A 403 -25.16 6.09 24.70
CA GLU A 403 -25.61 6.64 23.41
C GLU A 403 -25.95 5.51 22.43
N THR A 404 -26.94 5.78 21.58
CA THR A 404 -27.43 4.86 20.55
C THR A 404 -27.11 5.38 19.18
N PHE A 405 -26.57 4.50 18.31
CA PHE A 405 -26.20 4.80 16.94
C PHE A 405 -26.92 3.90 15.96
N ALA A 406 -27.30 4.46 14.82
CA ALA A 406 -27.67 3.67 13.66
C ALA A 406 -26.44 2.98 13.07
N ALA A 407 -26.56 1.71 12.72
CA ALA A 407 -25.49 0.90 12.16
C ALA A 407 -26.00 -0.01 11.05
N VAL A 408 -25.11 -0.40 10.15
CA VAL A 408 -25.34 -1.39 9.10
C VAL A 408 -24.49 -2.61 9.39
N VAL A 409 -25.11 -3.79 9.39
CA VAL A 409 -24.38 -5.06 9.58
C VAL A 409 -23.56 -5.36 8.31
N THR A 410 -22.27 -5.54 8.50
CA THR A 410 -21.33 -5.80 7.40
C THR A 410 -20.96 -7.27 7.26
N ASP A 411 -21.10 -8.06 8.34
CA ASP A 411 -20.73 -9.47 8.35
C ASP A 411 -21.40 -10.19 9.54
N GLN A 412 -21.61 -11.52 9.41
CA GLN A 412 -22.10 -12.37 10.48
C GLN A 412 -21.24 -13.63 10.58
N GLY A 413 -20.73 -13.90 11.77
CA GLY A 413 -19.94 -15.08 12.08
C GLY A 413 -20.46 -15.77 13.36
N GLU A 414 -19.78 -16.85 13.76
CA GLU A 414 -20.10 -17.60 14.98
C GLU A 414 -20.02 -16.77 16.26
N SER A 415 -19.14 -15.77 16.28
CA SER A 415 -18.92 -14.88 17.44
C SER A 415 -19.85 -13.66 17.49
N GLY A 416 -20.87 -13.57 16.59
CA GLY A 416 -21.81 -12.46 16.48
C GLY A 416 -21.73 -11.72 15.15
N ALA A 417 -22.40 -10.55 15.09
CA ALA A 417 -22.44 -9.72 13.89
C ALA A 417 -21.42 -8.60 13.97
N ARG A 418 -20.78 -8.30 12.82
CA ARG A 418 -19.97 -7.09 12.64
C ARG A 418 -20.84 -6.03 11.98
N PHE A 419 -20.67 -4.78 12.38
CA PHE A 419 -21.43 -3.65 11.86
C PHE A 419 -20.55 -2.41 11.76
N GLN A 420 -20.98 -1.48 10.92
CA GLN A 420 -20.40 -0.14 10.78
C GLN A 420 -21.41 0.90 11.24
N LEU A 421 -20.99 1.86 12.04
CA LEU A 421 -21.81 3.00 12.42
C LEU A 421 -22.07 3.91 11.21
N CYS A 422 -23.30 4.43 11.08
CA CYS A 422 -23.68 5.30 9.96
C CYS A 422 -23.05 6.72 10.09
N GLU A 423 -22.88 7.20 11.31
CA GLU A 423 -22.45 8.58 11.60
C GLU A 423 -20.96 8.72 11.94
N LEU A 424 -20.32 7.62 12.29
CA LEU A 424 -18.91 7.57 12.66
C LEU A 424 -18.19 6.49 11.87
N PRO A 425 -16.91 6.68 11.53
CA PRO A 425 -16.11 5.67 10.84
C PRO A 425 -15.66 4.57 11.82
N VAL A 426 -16.60 3.96 12.52
CA VAL A 426 -16.37 2.90 13.53
C VAL A 426 -16.93 1.59 13.02
N VAL A 427 -16.09 0.53 13.06
CA VAL A 427 -16.48 -0.84 12.71
C VAL A 427 -16.31 -1.74 13.93
N ALA A 428 -17.40 -2.23 14.48
CA ALA A 428 -17.38 -3.01 15.71
C ALA A 428 -18.15 -4.34 15.57
N ARG A 429 -18.18 -5.09 16.66
CA ARG A 429 -18.93 -6.36 16.78
C ARG A 429 -19.95 -6.28 17.89
N THR A 430 -21.06 -6.99 17.68
CA THR A 430 -22.04 -7.26 18.75
C THR A 430 -22.29 -8.77 18.85
N LYS A 431 -22.55 -9.26 20.04
CA LYS A 431 -22.89 -10.68 20.30
C LYS A 431 -24.27 -11.08 19.80
N ALA A 432 -24.99 -10.18 19.15
CA ALA A 432 -26.33 -10.46 18.66
C ALA A 432 -26.30 -11.51 17.54
N HIS A 433 -27.16 -12.52 17.68
CA HIS A 433 -27.34 -13.59 16.71
C HIS A 433 -28.59 -13.33 15.84
N ARG A 434 -28.64 -13.94 14.65
CA ARG A 434 -29.75 -13.86 13.68
C ARG A 434 -29.97 -12.47 13.08
N ILE A 435 -28.88 -11.74 12.83
CA ILE A 435 -28.90 -10.48 12.09
C ILE A 435 -28.27 -10.72 10.73
N LYS A 436 -28.91 -10.27 9.67
CA LYS A 436 -28.39 -10.48 8.31
C LYS A 436 -27.41 -9.35 7.93
N PRO A 437 -26.33 -9.63 7.19
CA PRO A 437 -25.56 -8.59 6.54
C PRO A 437 -26.47 -7.68 5.71
N GLY A 438 -26.21 -6.34 5.73
CA GLY A 438 -27.08 -5.33 5.13
C GLY A 438 -28.21 -4.84 6.01
N GLU A 439 -28.55 -5.53 7.09
CA GLU A 439 -29.60 -5.09 8.02
C GLU A 439 -29.19 -3.81 8.75
N ARG A 440 -30.10 -2.84 8.80
CA ARG A 440 -29.95 -1.65 9.64
C ARG A 440 -30.39 -1.99 11.06
N ILE A 441 -29.51 -1.72 12.00
CA ILE A 441 -29.73 -1.95 13.43
C ILE A 441 -29.44 -0.69 14.22
N HIS A 442 -29.94 -0.65 15.44
CA HIS A 442 -29.51 0.33 16.43
C HIS A 442 -28.62 -0.37 17.46
N VAL A 443 -27.49 0.23 17.75
CA VAL A 443 -26.54 -0.26 18.73
C VAL A 443 -26.26 0.80 19.77
N ARG A 444 -26.21 0.39 21.04
CA ARG A 444 -25.89 1.27 22.16
C ARG A 444 -24.48 0.98 22.64
N VAL A 445 -23.70 2.01 22.86
CA VAL A 445 -22.36 1.88 23.48
C VAL A 445 -22.52 1.40 24.93
N GLU A 446 -21.98 0.24 25.25
CA GLU A 446 -21.92 -0.28 26.62
C GLU A 446 -20.67 0.18 27.36
N SER A 447 -19.53 0.17 26.66
CA SER A 447 -18.26 0.65 27.19
C SER A 447 -17.31 1.02 26.03
N ALA A 448 -16.47 2.03 26.26
CA ALA A 448 -15.38 2.39 25.41
C ALA A 448 -14.12 2.65 26.27
N ASP A 449 -13.12 1.80 26.14
CA ASP A 449 -11.89 1.84 26.92
C ASP A 449 -10.66 2.02 26.01
N PRO A 450 -10.15 3.24 25.84
CA PRO A 450 -8.96 3.51 25.03
C PRO A 450 -7.71 2.77 25.54
N SER A 451 -7.59 2.54 26.85
CA SER A 451 -6.41 1.86 27.42
C SER A 451 -6.35 0.38 26.99
N ARG A 452 -7.51 -0.25 26.79
CA ARG A 452 -7.66 -1.63 26.31
C ARG A 452 -7.91 -1.69 24.80
N ARG A 453 -8.18 -0.55 24.17
CA ARG A 453 -8.57 -0.45 22.75
C ARG A 453 -9.81 -1.30 22.47
N GLU A 454 -10.76 -1.28 23.39
CA GLU A 454 -11.98 -2.05 23.30
C GLU A 454 -13.21 -1.15 23.30
N VAL A 455 -14.12 -1.43 22.38
CA VAL A 455 -15.47 -0.88 22.39
C VAL A 455 -16.46 -2.03 22.42
N ARG A 456 -17.48 -1.91 23.27
CA ARG A 456 -18.56 -2.89 23.39
C ARG A 456 -19.89 -2.22 23.10
N PHE A 457 -20.69 -2.92 22.32
CA PHE A 457 -22.02 -2.49 21.94
C PHE A 457 -23.06 -3.57 22.25
N ALA A 458 -24.21 -3.12 22.72
CA ALA A 458 -25.42 -3.94 22.77
C ALA A 458 -26.35 -3.55 21.61
N ARG A 459 -26.97 -4.54 20.94
CA ARG A 459 -28.08 -4.29 20.03
C ARG A 459 -29.27 -3.78 20.85
N GLN A 460 -29.90 -2.71 20.36
CA GLN A 460 -31.23 -2.31 20.82
C GLN A 460 -32.31 -3.06 20.01
N ALA A 461 -33.35 -3.47 20.73
CA ALA A 461 -34.51 -4.16 20.13
C ALA A 461 -35.31 -3.26 19.20
#